data_28fae0023bbc3188e268d0ddc15b4921
#
_entry.id   28fae0023bbc3188e268d0ddc15b4921
#
_cell.length_a   1.000
_cell.length_b   1.000
_cell.length_c   1.000
_cell.angle_alpha   90.00
_cell.angle_beta   90.00
_cell.angle_gamma   90.00
#
_symmetry.space_group_name_H-M   'P 1'
#
loop_
_entity.id
_entity.type
_entity.pdbx_description
1 polymer ?
#
loop_
_entity_poly.entity_id
_entity_poly.type
_entity_poly.pdbx_seq_one_letter_code
_entity_poly.pdbx_strand_id
1 'polypeptide(L)'
;MDIAELKALISEGENFKIEFKRQFSSVEKIAKELIAFANTKGGMILFGVDDDGTIYGVESEKSETDLIYEAAHDFCEPPVEPIVQVIELNRKDIVVAIVEESRTKPHRLQDYKDMVSRNAKVYIRVNDKSVIASREVVKILESESPDSEPLSIIIGDNERRLFKYLEDNQRVTVKEFAKLVNISERRAGRILVNLVRAGVTRIHTEEKFEYFTSAF
;
A
#
# COMPACT_ATOMS: atom_id res chain seq x y z
N MET A 1 21.03 3.08 -9.16
CA MET A 1 21.46 1.97 -8.25
C MET A 1 22.73 1.34 -8.80
N ASP A 2 23.71 1.08 -7.98
CA ASP A 2 24.94 0.36 -8.38
C ASP A 2 24.86 -1.15 -8.03
N ILE A 3 25.88 -1.92 -8.47
CA ILE A 3 25.91 -3.38 -8.25
C ILE A 3 26.05 -3.73 -6.77
N ALA A 4 26.72 -2.91 -5.97
CA ALA A 4 26.91 -3.20 -4.54
C ALA A 4 25.60 -2.98 -3.78
N GLU A 5 24.86 -1.92 -4.11
CA GLU A 5 23.52 -1.66 -3.59
C GLU A 5 22.53 -2.78 -3.97
N LEU A 6 22.55 -3.22 -5.24
CA LEU A 6 21.70 -4.33 -5.69
C LEU A 6 21.97 -5.62 -4.91
N LYS A 7 23.24 -5.97 -4.70
CA LYS A 7 23.63 -7.16 -3.91
C LYS A 7 23.18 -7.06 -2.46
N ALA A 8 23.29 -5.87 -1.86
CA ALA A 8 22.82 -5.64 -0.49
C ALA A 8 21.30 -5.87 -0.38
N LEU A 9 20.52 -5.29 -1.31
CA LEU A 9 19.07 -5.47 -1.36
C LEU A 9 18.66 -6.94 -1.54
N ILE A 10 19.32 -7.68 -2.44
CA ILE A 10 19.05 -9.11 -2.62
C ILE A 10 19.39 -9.90 -1.34
N SER A 11 20.46 -9.52 -0.63
CA SER A 11 20.87 -10.16 0.62
C SER A 11 19.90 -9.88 1.79
N GLU A 12 19.18 -8.74 1.78
CA GLU A 12 18.14 -8.42 2.75
C GLU A 12 16.90 -9.28 2.57
N GLY A 13 16.63 -9.74 1.35
CA GLY A 13 15.44 -10.50 1.00
C GLY A 13 14.19 -9.62 0.85
N GLU A 14 13.06 -10.25 0.54
CA GLU A 14 11.76 -9.59 0.47
C GLU A 14 11.37 -8.97 1.81
N ASN A 15 10.82 -7.75 1.75
CA ASN A 15 10.39 -7.02 2.92
C ASN A 15 9.34 -5.96 2.55
N PHE A 16 9.04 -5.05 3.47
CA PHE A 16 8.06 -3.98 3.25
C PHE A 16 8.34 -3.12 2.00
N LYS A 17 9.61 -2.98 1.58
CA LYS A 17 10.04 -2.15 0.46
C LYS A 17 10.60 -2.92 -0.74
N ILE A 18 10.83 -4.21 -0.61
CA ILE A 18 11.47 -5.02 -1.64
C ILE A 18 10.58 -6.21 -1.97
N GLU A 19 10.34 -6.41 -3.26
CA GLU A 19 9.63 -7.55 -3.83
C GLU A 19 10.49 -8.21 -4.90
N PHE A 20 10.60 -9.54 -4.90
CA PHE A 20 11.33 -10.29 -5.92
C PHE A 20 10.36 -10.93 -6.91
N LYS A 21 10.76 -10.96 -8.16
CA LYS A 21 10.05 -11.68 -9.21
C LYS A 21 11.05 -12.34 -10.14
N ARG A 22 11.04 -13.66 -10.17
CA ARG A 22 11.90 -14.40 -11.07
C ARG A 22 11.69 -13.99 -12.53
N GLN A 23 10.45 -13.71 -12.91
CA GLN A 23 10.05 -13.21 -14.23
C GLN A 23 8.72 -12.45 -14.11
N PHE A 24 8.37 -11.66 -15.11
CA PHE A 24 7.06 -11.03 -15.19
C PHE A 24 5.96 -12.10 -15.15
N SER A 25 4.99 -11.95 -14.27
CA SER A 25 3.92 -12.96 -14.10
C SER A 25 2.65 -12.62 -14.87
N SER A 26 2.06 -11.49 -14.60
CA SER A 26 0.93 -10.92 -15.34
C SER A 26 0.81 -9.43 -15.00
N VAL A 27 0.28 -8.67 -15.95
CA VAL A 27 0.09 -7.21 -15.83
C VAL A 27 -0.68 -6.86 -14.57
N GLU A 28 -1.79 -7.57 -14.30
CA GLU A 28 -2.61 -7.35 -13.10
C GLU A 28 -1.87 -7.62 -11.78
N LYS A 29 -1.03 -8.67 -11.74
CA LYS A 29 -0.27 -8.99 -10.53
C LYS A 29 0.80 -7.93 -10.26
N ILE A 30 1.50 -7.49 -11.29
CA ILE A 30 2.50 -6.43 -11.15
C ILE A 30 1.84 -5.09 -10.81
N ALA A 31 0.73 -4.75 -11.43
CA ALA A 31 -0.05 -3.56 -11.09
C ALA A 31 -0.44 -3.52 -9.59
N LYS A 32 -0.81 -4.67 -8.99
CA LYS A 32 -1.10 -4.75 -7.55
C LYS A 32 0.10 -4.36 -6.69
N GLU A 33 1.30 -4.85 -7.04
CA GLU A 33 2.52 -4.50 -6.31
C GLU A 33 2.86 -3.02 -6.46
N LEU A 34 2.82 -2.49 -7.70
CA LEU A 34 3.05 -1.07 -7.98
C LEU A 34 2.08 -0.17 -7.20
N ILE A 35 0.79 -0.50 -7.21
CA ILE A 35 -0.26 0.19 -6.45
C ILE A 35 0.04 0.16 -4.96
N ALA A 36 0.39 -1.02 -4.42
CA ALA A 36 0.65 -1.17 -3.01
C ALA A 36 1.85 -0.33 -2.55
N PHE A 37 2.92 -0.29 -3.33
CA PHE A 37 4.07 0.58 -3.06
C PHE A 37 3.69 2.06 -3.15
N ALA A 38 3.02 2.50 -4.22
CA ALA A 38 2.61 3.88 -4.42
C ALA A 38 1.69 4.40 -3.30
N ASN A 39 0.77 3.56 -2.82
CA ASN A 39 -0.15 3.87 -1.74
C ASN A 39 0.50 3.85 -0.34
N THR A 40 1.70 3.31 -0.20
CA THR A 40 2.34 3.15 1.12
C THR A 40 3.59 4.03 1.22
N LYS A 41 4.76 3.46 1.33
CA LYS A 41 6.03 4.18 1.54
C LYS A 41 7.00 4.04 0.37
N GLY A 42 6.47 3.73 -0.81
CA GLY A 42 7.27 3.36 -1.95
C GLY A 42 7.96 2.02 -1.75
N GLY A 43 8.76 1.62 -2.73
CA GLY A 43 9.52 0.39 -2.72
C GLY A 43 10.03 0.03 -4.10
N MET A 44 10.43 -1.21 -4.29
CA MET A 44 10.97 -1.67 -5.56
C MET A 44 10.63 -3.12 -5.84
N ILE A 45 10.53 -3.46 -7.12
CA ILE A 45 10.37 -4.83 -7.61
C ILE A 45 11.65 -5.19 -8.39
N LEU A 46 12.29 -6.29 -8.04
CA LEU A 46 13.46 -6.82 -8.71
C LEU A 46 13.05 -8.00 -9.58
N PHE A 47 13.04 -7.83 -10.90
CA PHE A 47 12.78 -8.90 -11.86
C PHE A 47 14.09 -9.60 -12.23
N GLY A 48 14.04 -10.92 -12.34
CA GLY A 48 15.19 -11.79 -12.54
C GLY A 48 15.78 -12.35 -11.25
N VAL A 49 15.11 -12.16 -10.11
CA VAL A 49 15.51 -12.65 -8.79
C VAL A 49 14.36 -13.52 -8.23
N ASP A 50 14.67 -14.71 -7.72
CA ASP A 50 13.70 -15.59 -7.07
C ASP A 50 13.56 -15.25 -5.57
N ASP A 51 12.51 -15.73 -4.91
CA ASP A 51 12.16 -15.43 -3.51
C ASP A 51 13.31 -15.83 -2.52
N ASP A 52 14.16 -16.79 -2.89
CA ASP A 52 15.34 -17.19 -2.12
C ASP A 52 16.60 -16.33 -2.37
N GLY A 53 16.48 -15.27 -3.19
CA GLY A 53 17.59 -14.41 -3.61
C GLY A 53 18.43 -14.97 -4.74
N THR A 54 18.08 -16.13 -5.33
CA THR A 54 18.79 -16.68 -6.48
C THR A 54 18.59 -15.81 -7.71
N ILE A 55 19.69 -15.40 -8.34
CA ILE A 55 19.68 -14.55 -9.52
C ILE A 55 19.55 -15.41 -10.77
N TYR A 56 18.45 -15.29 -11.49
CA TYR A 56 18.21 -15.92 -12.80
C TYR A 56 18.47 -14.97 -13.96
N GLY A 57 18.18 -13.68 -13.78
CA GLY A 57 18.13 -12.68 -14.84
C GLY A 57 16.84 -12.78 -15.63
N VAL A 58 16.52 -11.74 -16.40
CA VAL A 58 15.38 -11.71 -17.33
C VAL A 58 15.82 -12.15 -18.73
N GLU A 59 14.90 -12.68 -19.54
CA GLU A 59 15.18 -13.09 -20.91
C GLU A 59 15.35 -11.88 -21.85
N SER A 60 14.58 -10.81 -21.59
CA SER A 60 14.63 -9.56 -22.36
C SER A 60 14.30 -8.38 -21.45
N GLU A 61 15.29 -7.55 -21.15
CA GLU A 61 15.14 -6.34 -20.36
C GLU A 61 14.14 -5.34 -21.00
N LYS A 62 14.12 -5.30 -22.31
CA LYS A 62 13.18 -4.45 -23.03
C LYS A 62 11.73 -4.93 -22.86
N SER A 63 11.48 -6.22 -23.02
CA SER A 63 10.13 -6.79 -22.87
C SER A 63 9.62 -6.62 -21.44
N GLU A 64 10.48 -6.89 -20.42
CA GLU A 64 10.12 -6.67 -19.01
C GLU A 64 9.79 -5.20 -18.74
N THR A 65 10.60 -4.28 -19.26
CA THR A 65 10.37 -2.84 -19.11
C THR A 65 9.05 -2.40 -19.74
N ASP A 66 8.74 -2.84 -20.98
CA ASP A 66 7.51 -2.51 -21.66
C ASP A 66 6.28 -3.01 -20.86
N LEU A 67 6.34 -4.24 -20.34
CA LEU A 67 5.27 -4.84 -19.53
C LEU A 67 5.09 -4.14 -18.15
N ILE A 68 6.18 -3.66 -17.54
CA ILE A 68 6.10 -2.87 -16.30
C ILE A 68 5.37 -1.56 -16.55
N TYR A 69 5.68 -0.85 -17.64
CA TYR A 69 4.98 0.38 -17.98
C TYR A 69 3.52 0.14 -18.39
N GLU A 70 3.21 -0.95 -19.10
CA GLU A 70 1.83 -1.36 -19.34
C GLU A 70 1.08 -1.57 -18.03
N ALA A 71 1.65 -2.31 -17.06
CA ALA A 71 1.04 -2.51 -15.75
C ALA A 71 0.81 -1.19 -15.01
N ALA A 72 1.77 -0.28 -15.07
CA ALA A 72 1.74 0.99 -14.36
C ALA A 72 0.74 2.00 -14.95
N HIS A 73 0.63 2.07 -16.29
CA HIS A 73 -0.16 3.09 -16.95
C HIS A 73 -1.57 2.61 -17.27
N ASP A 74 -1.75 1.35 -17.69
CA ASP A 74 -3.05 0.85 -18.15
C ASP A 74 -3.83 0.16 -17.04
N PHE A 75 -3.15 -0.38 -16.01
CA PHE A 75 -3.81 -1.13 -14.94
C PHE A 75 -3.81 -0.42 -13.58
N CYS A 76 -3.21 0.75 -13.47
CA CYS A 76 -3.27 1.60 -12.27
C CYS A 76 -4.08 2.87 -12.53
N GLU A 77 -5.01 3.20 -11.62
CA GLU A 77 -5.83 4.42 -11.69
C GLU A 77 -5.75 5.19 -10.36
N PRO A 78 -5.21 6.42 -10.32
CA PRO A 78 -4.43 7.05 -11.39
C PRO A 78 -3.18 6.23 -11.74
N PRO A 79 -2.55 6.47 -12.92
CA PRO A 79 -1.32 5.78 -13.31
C PRO A 79 -0.21 5.91 -12.26
N VAL A 80 0.62 4.87 -12.14
CA VAL A 80 1.85 4.91 -11.34
C VAL A 80 3.03 5.19 -12.27
N GLU A 81 4.00 5.97 -11.83
CA GLU A 81 5.19 6.33 -12.61
C GLU A 81 6.45 5.67 -12.02
N PRO A 82 6.74 4.38 -12.36
CA PRO A 82 7.94 3.72 -11.86
C PRO A 82 9.20 4.22 -12.58
N ILE A 83 10.31 4.29 -11.86
CA ILE A 83 11.63 4.48 -12.45
C ILE A 83 12.22 3.10 -12.71
N VAL A 84 12.38 2.73 -13.97
CA VAL A 84 12.92 1.42 -14.37
C VAL A 84 14.42 1.54 -14.66
N GLN A 85 15.21 0.64 -14.07
CA GLN A 85 16.65 0.53 -14.28
C GLN A 85 17.01 -0.91 -14.64
N VAL A 86 17.95 -1.09 -15.56
CA VAL A 86 18.52 -2.39 -15.90
C VAL A 86 19.94 -2.46 -15.34
N ILE A 87 20.24 -3.53 -14.60
CA ILE A 87 21.54 -3.75 -13.99
C ILE A 87 22.07 -5.13 -14.38
N GLU A 88 23.20 -5.17 -15.07
CA GLU A 88 23.86 -6.44 -15.38
C GLU A 88 24.65 -6.93 -14.16
N LEU A 89 24.36 -8.15 -13.71
CA LEU A 89 25.08 -8.83 -12.63
C LEU A 89 25.41 -10.25 -13.06
N ASN A 90 26.70 -10.59 -13.12
CA ASN A 90 27.20 -11.91 -13.55
C ASN A 90 26.67 -12.34 -14.94
N ARG A 91 26.64 -11.43 -15.90
CA ARG A 91 26.09 -11.62 -17.26
C ARG A 91 24.60 -11.95 -17.29
N LYS A 92 23.86 -11.49 -16.30
CA LYS A 92 22.41 -11.62 -16.20
C LYS A 92 21.82 -10.25 -15.98
N ASP A 93 20.83 -9.89 -16.75
CA ASP A 93 20.13 -8.62 -16.62
C ASP A 93 19.06 -8.73 -15.54
N ILE A 94 19.08 -7.79 -14.61
CA ILE A 94 18.06 -7.61 -13.57
C ILE A 94 17.36 -6.29 -13.87
N VAL A 95 16.02 -6.33 -13.99
CA VAL A 95 15.20 -5.14 -14.17
C VAL A 95 14.65 -4.72 -12.80
N VAL A 96 14.91 -3.47 -12.42
CA VAL A 96 14.44 -2.92 -11.14
C VAL A 96 13.42 -1.84 -11.41
N ALA A 97 12.19 -2.04 -10.95
CA ALA A 97 11.14 -1.02 -10.97
C ALA A 97 11.06 -0.35 -9.59
N ILE A 98 11.44 0.93 -9.52
CA ILE A 98 11.41 1.74 -8.30
C ILE A 98 10.13 2.56 -8.30
N VAL A 99 9.34 2.47 -7.25
CA VAL A 99 8.09 3.19 -7.05
C VAL A 99 8.24 4.12 -5.85
N GLU A 100 8.01 5.40 -6.05
CA GLU A 100 7.96 6.36 -4.94
C GLU A 100 6.58 6.36 -4.26
N GLU A 101 6.54 6.79 -2.99
CA GLU A 101 5.27 7.07 -2.31
C GLU A 101 4.50 8.15 -3.07
N SER A 102 3.29 7.85 -3.54
CA SER A 102 2.50 8.79 -4.31
C SER A 102 1.89 9.90 -3.45
N ARG A 103 1.75 11.07 -4.04
CA ARG A 103 0.99 12.20 -3.49
C ARG A 103 -0.48 12.20 -3.91
N THR A 104 -0.84 11.41 -4.95
CA THR A 104 -2.19 11.34 -5.52
C THR A 104 -2.88 10.02 -5.16
N LYS A 105 -2.88 9.70 -3.87
CA LYS A 105 -3.51 8.48 -3.35
C LYS A 105 -5.04 8.62 -3.28
N PRO A 106 -5.77 7.49 -3.32
CA PRO A 106 -5.28 6.13 -3.54
C PRO A 106 -5.19 5.75 -5.01
N HIS A 107 -4.15 5.03 -5.39
CA HIS A 107 -4.12 4.28 -6.64
C HIS A 107 -4.97 3.02 -6.53
N ARG A 108 -5.67 2.65 -7.59
CA ARG A 108 -6.61 1.54 -7.66
C ARG A 108 -6.26 0.61 -8.82
N LEU A 109 -6.55 -0.67 -8.69
CA LEU A 109 -6.43 -1.59 -9.82
C LEU A 109 -7.57 -1.31 -10.81
N GLN A 110 -7.22 -0.97 -12.05
CA GLN A 110 -8.19 -0.76 -13.12
C GLN A 110 -8.86 -2.09 -13.46
N ASP A 111 -10.18 -2.13 -13.36
CA ASP A 111 -10.97 -3.28 -13.77
C ASP A 111 -11.78 -2.92 -15.01
N TYR A 112 -11.27 -3.34 -16.17
CA TYR A 112 -11.93 -3.10 -17.47
C TYR A 112 -13.29 -3.80 -17.63
N LYS A 113 -13.61 -4.73 -16.70
CA LYS A 113 -14.89 -5.44 -16.72
C LYS A 113 -15.97 -4.70 -15.92
N ASP A 114 -15.55 -3.88 -14.96
CA ASP A 114 -16.47 -3.13 -14.10
C ASP A 114 -16.12 -1.63 -14.21
N MET A 115 -16.82 -0.92 -15.10
CA MET A 115 -16.60 0.51 -15.35
C MET A 115 -16.90 1.43 -14.16
N VAL A 116 -17.19 0.87 -12.98
CA VAL A 116 -17.47 1.63 -11.75
C VAL A 116 -16.19 1.70 -10.90
N SER A 117 -15.37 2.70 -11.14
CA SER A 117 -14.09 2.94 -10.43
C SER A 117 -14.17 2.93 -8.89
N ARG A 118 -15.37 3.16 -8.32
CA ARG A 118 -15.60 3.15 -6.86
C ARG A 118 -15.42 1.78 -6.21
N ASN A 119 -15.55 0.68 -6.97
CA ASN A 119 -15.38 -0.69 -6.48
C ASN A 119 -13.98 -1.23 -6.79
N ALA A 120 -13.16 -0.47 -7.51
CA ALA A 120 -11.81 -0.87 -7.85
C ALA A 120 -10.97 -1.11 -6.58
N LYS A 121 -10.21 -2.20 -6.57
CA LYS A 121 -9.43 -2.63 -5.41
C LYS A 121 -8.24 -1.69 -5.20
N VAL A 122 -8.07 -1.26 -3.96
CA VAL A 122 -6.90 -0.53 -3.48
C VAL A 122 -5.99 -1.53 -2.76
N TYR A 123 -4.70 -1.49 -3.03
CA TYR A 123 -3.71 -2.33 -2.37
C TYR A 123 -2.73 -1.48 -1.57
N ILE A 124 -2.26 -2.02 -0.45
CA ILE A 124 -1.24 -1.45 0.43
C ILE A 124 -0.22 -2.51 0.82
N ARG A 125 1.00 -2.11 1.20
CA ARG A 125 2.00 -3.02 1.77
C ARG A 125 1.74 -3.22 3.25
N VAL A 126 1.75 -4.48 3.67
CA VAL A 126 1.74 -4.91 5.07
C VAL A 126 2.82 -5.98 5.21
N ASN A 127 3.88 -5.67 5.94
CA ASN A 127 5.11 -6.47 5.98
C ASN A 127 5.69 -6.67 4.55
N ASP A 128 5.81 -7.89 4.10
CA ASP A 128 6.28 -8.32 2.79
C ASP A 128 5.14 -8.59 1.78
N LYS A 129 3.88 -8.23 2.11
CA LYS A 129 2.72 -8.57 1.29
C LYS A 129 1.94 -7.36 0.81
N SER A 130 1.38 -7.47 -0.39
CA SER A 130 0.38 -6.56 -0.92
C SER A 130 -1.03 -7.06 -0.60
N VAL A 131 -1.73 -6.35 0.27
CA VAL A 131 -3.07 -6.70 0.75
C VAL A 131 -4.12 -5.69 0.29
N ILE A 132 -5.39 -6.12 0.22
CA ILE A 132 -6.50 -5.21 -0.10
C ILE A 132 -6.74 -4.29 1.10
N ALA A 133 -6.73 -2.99 0.85
CA ALA A 133 -7.04 -1.97 1.84
C ALA A 133 -8.51 -2.03 2.28
N SER A 134 -8.75 -1.86 3.58
CA SER A 134 -10.10 -1.69 4.11
C SER A 134 -10.74 -0.37 3.69
N ARG A 135 -12.03 -0.22 3.97
CA ARG A 135 -12.73 1.06 3.74
C ARG A 135 -12.15 2.20 4.55
N GLU A 136 -11.70 1.92 5.74
CA GLU A 136 -11.10 2.88 6.66
C GLU A 136 -9.75 3.37 6.13
N VAL A 137 -8.88 2.45 5.70
CA VAL A 137 -7.59 2.77 5.06
C VAL A 137 -7.80 3.55 3.76
N VAL A 138 -8.73 3.12 2.89
CA VAL A 138 -9.03 3.87 1.66
C VAL A 138 -9.40 5.31 1.94
N LYS A 139 -10.26 5.59 2.95
CA LYS A 139 -10.63 6.96 3.32
C LYS A 139 -9.48 7.77 3.89
N ILE A 140 -8.56 7.12 4.60
CA ILE A 140 -7.35 7.79 5.08
C ILE A 140 -6.48 8.18 3.89
N LEU A 141 -6.22 7.26 2.95
CA LEU A 141 -5.48 7.55 1.72
C LEU A 141 -6.12 8.66 0.89
N GLU A 142 -7.45 8.64 0.70
CA GLU A 142 -8.19 9.72 0.05
C GLU A 142 -7.98 11.08 0.72
N SER A 143 -7.81 11.08 2.05
CA SER A 143 -7.58 12.31 2.80
C SER A 143 -6.15 12.84 2.75
N GLU A 144 -5.18 12.03 2.33
CA GLU A 144 -3.79 12.43 2.11
C GLU A 144 -3.60 13.13 0.75
N SER A 145 -4.60 13.04 -0.15
CA SER A 145 -4.58 13.76 -1.42
C SER A 145 -4.64 15.28 -1.21
N PRO A 146 -3.90 16.07 -2.03
CA PRO A 146 -3.93 17.56 -1.96
C PRO A 146 -5.33 18.16 -2.10
N ASP A 147 -6.23 17.49 -2.82
CA ASP A 147 -7.61 17.93 -3.08
C ASP A 147 -8.61 17.48 -2.00
N SER A 148 -8.13 16.93 -0.89
CA SER A 148 -9.01 16.44 0.19
C SER A 148 -9.74 17.60 0.90
N GLU A 149 -10.99 17.35 1.29
CA GLU A 149 -11.78 18.30 2.07
C GLU A 149 -11.12 18.62 3.43
N PRO A 150 -11.17 19.89 3.88
CA PRO A 150 -10.68 20.28 5.20
C PRO A 150 -11.33 19.45 6.31
N LEU A 151 -10.53 19.03 7.26
CA LEU A 151 -11.00 18.25 8.40
C LEU A 151 -11.69 19.15 9.43
N SER A 152 -12.95 18.87 9.75
CA SER A 152 -13.65 19.42 10.92
C SER A 152 -13.88 18.32 11.94
N ILE A 153 -13.37 18.49 13.16
CA ILE A 153 -13.52 17.53 14.26
C ILE A 153 -14.36 18.14 15.36
N ILE A 154 -15.34 17.36 15.81
CA ILE A 154 -16.12 17.66 17.00
C ILE A 154 -15.86 16.54 18.01
N ILE A 155 -15.33 16.87 19.17
CA ILE A 155 -15.13 15.92 20.26
C ILE A 155 -16.42 15.85 21.09
N GLY A 156 -17.23 14.86 20.78
CA GLY A 156 -18.48 14.57 21.50
C GLY A 156 -18.32 13.47 22.57
N ASP A 157 -19.45 12.94 23.03
CA ASP A 157 -19.46 11.89 24.08
C ASP A 157 -18.88 10.56 23.58
N ASN A 158 -19.06 10.24 22.28
CA ASN A 158 -18.49 9.02 21.72
C ASN A 158 -16.97 9.04 21.72
N GLU A 159 -16.38 10.16 21.31
CA GLU A 159 -14.94 10.36 21.24
C GLU A 159 -14.33 10.35 22.66
N ARG A 160 -14.99 11.00 23.65
CA ARG A 160 -14.55 10.97 25.06
C ARG A 160 -14.56 9.57 25.64
N ARG A 161 -15.60 8.77 25.33
CA ARG A 161 -15.68 7.35 25.76
C ARG A 161 -14.62 6.51 25.10
N LEU A 162 -14.29 6.77 23.83
CA LEU A 162 -13.20 6.11 23.12
C LEU A 162 -11.86 6.41 23.80
N PHE A 163 -11.57 7.67 24.10
CA PHE A 163 -10.29 8.05 24.71
C PHE A 163 -10.13 7.38 26.09
N LYS A 164 -11.16 7.41 26.93
CA LYS A 164 -11.14 6.68 28.19
C LYS A 164 -10.92 5.17 28.01
N TYR A 165 -11.53 4.57 26.99
CA TYR A 165 -11.33 3.15 26.70
C TYR A 165 -9.88 2.86 26.29
N LEU A 166 -9.27 3.73 25.47
CA LEU A 166 -7.89 3.56 24.99
C LEU A 166 -6.83 3.76 26.10
N GLU A 167 -7.14 4.52 27.17
CA GLU A 167 -6.28 4.64 28.36
C GLU A 167 -6.10 3.26 29.04
N ASP A 168 -7.18 2.46 29.10
CA ASP A 168 -7.17 1.16 29.78
C ASP A 168 -6.79 -0.01 28.85
N ASN A 169 -7.15 0.06 27.55
CA ASN A 169 -7.12 -1.08 26.62
C ASN A 169 -6.09 -0.95 25.49
N GLN A 170 -5.35 0.14 25.42
CA GLN A 170 -4.29 0.42 24.45
C GLN A 170 -4.70 0.40 22.96
N ARG A 171 -5.68 -0.43 22.57
CA ARG A 171 -6.15 -0.57 21.19
C ARG A 171 -7.66 -0.79 21.10
N VAL A 172 -8.24 -0.49 19.95
CA VAL A 172 -9.67 -0.72 19.65
C VAL A 172 -9.86 -1.04 18.17
N THR A 173 -10.77 -1.94 17.85
CA THR A 173 -11.27 -2.16 16.49
C THR A 173 -12.53 -1.34 16.24
N VAL A 174 -12.91 -1.15 14.94
CA VAL A 174 -14.18 -0.49 14.57
C VAL A 174 -15.37 -1.16 15.26
N LYS A 175 -15.38 -2.50 15.31
CA LYS A 175 -16.46 -3.29 15.88
C LYS A 175 -16.56 -3.13 17.41
N GLU A 176 -15.45 -3.10 18.10
CA GLU A 176 -15.39 -2.87 19.55
C GLU A 176 -15.87 -1.47 19.90
N PHE A 177 -15.38 -0.45 19.17
CA PHE A 177 -15.82 0.93 19.36
C PHE A 177 -17.31 1.11 19.08
N ALA A 178 -17.83 0.52 18.01
CA ALA A 178 -19.25 0.56 17.69
C ALA A 178 -20.12 0.03 18.84
N LYS A 179 -19.71 -1.10 19.45
CA LYS A 179 -20.38 -1.69 20.61
C LYS A 179 -20.24 -0.83 21.86
N LEU A 180 -19.04 -0.30 22.12
CA LEU A 180 -18.74 0.52 23.29
C LEU A 180 -19.68 1.73 23.41
N VAL A 181 -19.96 2.40 22.28
CA VAL A 181 -20.78 3.62 22.27
C VAL A 181 -22.17 3.42 21.67
N ASN A 182 -22.55 2.18 21.35
CA ASN A 182 -23.85 1.79 20.80
C ASN A 182 -24.22 2.53 19.50
N ILE A 183 -23.33 2.47 18.51
CA ILE A 183 -23.55 3.03 17.18
C ILE A 183 -23.25 1.99 16.11
N SER A 184 -23.65 2.28 14.84
CA SER A 184 -23.29 1.41 13.72
C SER A 184 -21.77 1.40 13.44
N GLU A 185 -21.23 0.28 12.95
CA GLU A 185 -19.83 0.16 12.54
C GLU A 185 -19.45 1.23 11.50
N ARG A 186 -20.36 1.55 10.57
CA ARG A 186 -20.16 2.63 9.58
C ARG A 186 -19.93 4.00 10.25
N ARG A 187 -20.65 4.30 11.33
CA ARG A 187 -20.49 5.55 12.08
C ARG A 187 -19.20 5.51 12.91
N ALA A 188 -18.92 4.39 13.56
CA ALA A 188 -17.68 4.17 14.31
C ALA A 188 -16.44 4.33 13.42
N GLY A 189 -16.41 3.66 12.25
CA GLY A 189 -15.32 3.79 11.28
C GLY A 189 -15.09 5.23 10.83
N ARG A 190 -16.17 5.99 10.56
CA ARG A 190 -16.05 7.41 10.20
C ARG A 190 -15.43 8.26 11.31
N ILE A 191 -15.81 8.03 12.56
CA ILE A 191 -15.24 8.73 13.72
C ILE A 191 -13.74 8.41 13.83
N LEU A 192 -13.37 7.12 13.79
CA LEU A 192 -11.99 6.67 13.89
C LEU A 192 -11.12 7.24 12.75
N VAL A 193 -11.60 7.21 11.50
CA VAL A 193 -10.91 7.83 10.36
C VAL A 193 -10.67 9.32 10.59
N ASN A 194 -11.68 10.07 11.06
CA ASN A 194 -11.53 11.50 11.37
C ASN A 194 -10.48 11.74 12.47
N LEU A 195 -10.44 10.89 13.50
CA LEU A 195 -9.44 10.99 14.56
C LEU A 195 -8.02 10.64 14.08
N VAL A 196 -7.88 9.70 13.13
CA VAL A 196 -6.58 9.43 12.48
C VAL A 196 -6.13 10.62 11.63
N ARG A 197 -7.03 11.20 10.82
CA ARG A 197 -6.76 12.41 10.04
C ARG A 197 -6.33 13.60 10.91
N ALA A 198 -6.85 13.68 12.13
CA ALA A 198 -6.48 14.69 13.12
C ALA A 198 -5.17 14.41 13.87
N GLY A 199 -4.56 13.27 13.64
CA GLY A 199 -3.37 12.86 14.39
C GLY A 199 -3.63 12.50 15.86
N VAL A 200 -4.90 12.27 16.23
CA VAL A 200 -5.29 11.90 17.61
C VAL A 200 -5.20 10.39 17.85
N THR A 201 -5.47 9.61 16.82
CA THR A 201 -5.30 8.14 16.82
C THR A 201 -4.44 7.71 15.65
N ARG A 202 -3.93 6.47 15.71
CA ARG A 202 -3.20 5.81 14.61
C ARG A 202 -3.93 4.54 14.21
N ILE A 203 -3.99 4.26 12.91
CA ILE A 203 -4.45 2.97 12.40
C ILE A 203 -3.26 2.03 12.25
N HIS A 204 -3.44 0.78 12.61
CA HIS A 204 -2.50 -0.30 12.41
C HIS A 204 -3.19 -1.37 11.58
N THR A 205 -2.61 -1.70 10.45
CA THR A 205 -3.11 -2.72 9.55
C THR A 205 -2.22 -3.94 9.60
N GLU A 206 -2.80 -5.07 9.94
CA GLU A 206 -2.20 -6.40 9.89
C GLU A 206 -2.82 -7.17 8.72
N GLU A 207 -2.28 -8.32 8.35
CA GLU A 207 -2.78 -9.11 7.21
C GLU A 207 -4.27 -9.47 7.30
N LYS A 208 -4.81 -9.66 8.51
CA LYS A 208 -6.17 -10.16 8.74
C LYS A 208 -7.08 -9.25 9.54
N PHE A 209 -6.56 -8.23 10.17
CA PHE A 209 -7.33 -7.34 11.02
C PHE A 209 -6.68 -5.97 11.13
N GLU A 210 -7.49 -5.00 11.55
CA GLU A 210 -7.06 -3.62 11.79
C GLU A 210 -7.48 -3.19 13.19
N TYR A 211 -6.67 -2.33 13.78
CA TYR A 211 -6.96 -1.73 15.06
C TYR A 211 -6.42 -0.29 15.14
N PHE A 212 -6.93 0.44 16.10
CA PHE A 212 -6.58 1.83 16.34
C PHE A 212 -5.99 1.98 17.73
N THR A 213 -4.99 2.85 17.87
CA THR A 213 -4.35 3.21 19.14
C THR A 213 -4.41 4.71 19.35
N SER A 214 -4.16 5.18 20.60
CA SER A 214 -3.85 6.59 20.82
C SER A 214 -2.56 6.96 20.06
N ALA A 215 -2.47 8.22 19.64
CA ALA A 215 -1.26 8.75 19.00
C ALA A 215 -0.24 9.27 20.03
N PHE A 216 -0.64 9.35 21.32
CA PHE A 216 0.13 9.90 22.45
C PHE A 216 0.34 8.87 23.54
#